data_e75b7073d7ad3d39876401690b123d82
#
_entry.id   e75b7073d7ad3d39876401690b123d82
#
_cell.length_a   1.000
_cell.length_b   1.000
_cell.length_c   1.000
_cell.angle_alpha   90.00
_cell.angle_beta   90.00
_cell.angle_gamma   90.00
#
_symmetry.space_group_name_H-M   'P 1'
#
loop_
_entity.id
_entity.type
_entity.pdbx_description
1 polymer ?
#
loop_
_entity_poly.entity_id
_entity_poly.type
_entity_poly.pdbx_seq_one_letter_code
_entity_poly.pdbx_strand_id
1 'polypeptide(L)'
;MKTKVALMLGLIGLGLASPLHGAESAKYPAPRFPSYLRPPKSIDDIMPFARAAVRQTGGRTPLGLVEKGMATLIVTEVNADPMVMQAIKRTFEERGVKIYVVPENELLGVSKEDALKAISASRWFTSEKGYMEVRHWLDDLFIDAEVPKKWLKERRPDLYNAIYAKGDEAPARDRELAKQFGGPHVAEAIVKFLDQHPDVKAVFWRRGGRPRTARLLKQHSSKFYGNFIFDNRYELMNKASTFPGDVWRLAEERVIEAIAWVDRVEAFDPEGTNMHFEVTEEEAKIWASGAYNQGHLFLSPYQATGRFPYSVVDYPAIQKKWNAPLITKVNGVFAGTSNHTGSYPRIEVHVKDGYVTEVKGGGTYGELWREFLKYPRINELNYPYQDKPGYWWIYEAGLGTNPKFFKRPDENLVGNNLSERNNAGVIHWGFGGSVVHDPDKPEESKAWIDFPKQNGLPKDHWWHIHNLLLTYRVHVRGTKNSWLTIIDKGELTAYRSPELRALASRYGDPSDVLGEDWVPHIPGINAPGKYEEYAKDPWRTFSDVMKKIEAGTYEYFYPVVRPKK
;
A
#
# COMPACT_ATOMS: atom_id res chain seq x y z
N MET A 1 13.58 -47.62 -22.64
CA MET A 1 12.52 -46.94 -23.41
C MET A 1 12.52 -45.47 -23.00
N LYS A 2 13.04 -44.57 -23.82
CA LYS A 2 13.11 -43.14 -23.58
C LYS A 2 11.85 -42.50 -24.21
N THR A 3 10.88 -42.15 -23.41
CA THR A 3 9.70 -41.43 -23.88
C THR A 3 10.04 -39.95 -23.99
N LYS A 4 10.16 -39.45 -25.21
CA LYS A 4 10.26 -38.02 -25.50
C LYS A 4 8.85 -37.43 -25.35
N VAL A 5 8.66 -36.63 -24.31
CA VAL A 5 7.49 -35.74 -24.18
C VAL A 5 7.81 -34.51 -25.03
N ALA A 6 7.17 -34.39 -26.17
CA ALA A 6 7.19 -33.18 -26.98
C ALA A 6 6.26 -32.16 -26.35
N LEU A 7 6.83 -31.13 -25.72
CA LEU A 7 6.10 -29.96 -25.25
C LEU A 7 5.74 -29.12 -26.47
N MET A 8 4.47 -29.13 -26.86
CA MET A 8 3.93 -28.20 -27.85
C MET A 8 3.85 -26.82 -27.21
N LEU A 9 4.89 -26.00 -27.36
CA LEU A 9 4.86 -24.59 -27.14
C LEU A 9 4.01 -23.93 -28.21
N GLY A 10 2.76 -23.65 -27.90
CA GLY A 10 1.94 -22.73 -28.68
C GLY A 10 2.59 -21.34 -28.65
N LEU A 11 3.34 -21.03 -29.70
CA LEU A 11 3.85 -19.69 -29.97
C LEU A 11 2.65 -18.77 -30.22
N ILE A 12 2.16 -18.11 -29.14
CA ILE A 12 1.34 -16.92 -29.28
C ILE A 12 2.29 -15.84 -29.78
N GLY A 13 2.05 -15.38 -31.00
CA GLY A 13 2.82 -14.36 -31.68
C GLY A 13 2.77 -13.03 -30.90
N LEU A 14 3.70 -12.87 -29.96
CA LEU A 14 4.14 -11.58 -29.47
C LEU A 14 5.03 -11.01 -30.56
N GLY A 15 4.57 -9.96 -31.21
CA GLY A 15 5.34 -9.26 -32.23
C GLY A 15 6.75 -8.95 -31.73
N LEU A 16 7.73 -9.60 -32.31
CA LEU A 16 9.13 -9.34 -32.14
C LEU A 16 9.40 -7.90 -32.59
N ALA A 17 9.46 -6.97 -31.65
CA ALA A 17 10.02 -5.67 -31.90
C ALA A 17 11.53 -5.84 -32.11
N SER A 18 11.98 -5.58 -33.33
CA SER A 18 13.39 -5.47 -33.69
C SER A 18 14.10 -4.45 -32.77
N PRO A 19 15.41 -4.57 -32.54
CA PRO A 19 16.17 -3.62 -31.74
C PRO A 19 16.22 -2.27 -32.48
N LEU A 20 15.42 -1.33 -32.03
CA LEU A 20 15.49 0.07 -32.46
C LEU A 20 16.70 0.74 -31.81
N HIS A 21 17.79 0.81 -32.54
CA HIS A 21 18.81 1.83 -32.34
C HIS A 21 18.26 3.15 -32.88
N GLY A 22 18.09 4.14 -32.02
CA GLY A 22 17.74 5.51 -32.40
C GLY A 22 16.25 5.82 -32.33
N ALA A 23 15.58 5.49 -31.21
CA ALA A 23 14.27 6.05 -30.94
C ALA A 23 14.42 7.26 -30.00
N GLU A 24 13.85 8.41 -30.41
CA GLU A 24 13.49 9.48 -29.49
C GLU A 24 12.96 8.90 -28.19
N SER A 25 13.41 9.39 -27.04
CA SER A 25 12.94 8.91 -25.74
C SER A 25 11.42 9.03 -25.70
N ALA A 26 10.74 7.90 -25.87
CA ALA A 26 9.28 7.89 -25.80
C ALA A 26 8.87 8.52 -24.47
N LYS A 27 8.05 9.57 -24.53
CA LYS A 27 7.64 10.37 -23.37
C LYS A 27 6.97 9.46 -22.33
N TYR A 28 7.17 9.78 -21.06
CA TYR A 28 6.41 9.17 -19.96
C TYR A 28 4.92 9.53 -20.12
N PRO A 29 3.99 8.68 -19.61
CA PRO A 29 2.57 8.99 -19.71
C PRO A 29 2.26 10.31 -19.02
N ALA A 30 1.39 11.13 -19.66
CA ALA A 30 0.98 12.41 -19.11
C ALA A 30 0.26 12.23 -17.77
N PRO A 31 0.35 13.19 -16.84
CA PRO A 31 -0.41 13.14 -15.60
C PRO A 31 -1.88 12.87 -15.85
N ARG A 32 -2.53 12.17 -14.92
CA ARG A 32 -3.95 11.82 -15.05
C ARG A 32 -4.62 11.75 -13.68
N PHE A 33 -5.83 12.27 -13.61
CA PHE A 33 -6.71 12.10 -12.46
C PHE A 33 -8.16 11.97 -12.96
N PRO A 34 -8.97 11.03 -12.42
CA PRO A 34 -10.28 10.76 -13.00
C PRO A 34 -11.30 11.86 -12.71
N SER A 35 -11.98 12.29 -13.76
CA SER A 35 -12.95 13.41 -13.69
C SER A 35 -14.17 13.12 -12.80
N TYR A 36 -14.48 11.86 -12.57
CA TYR A 36 -15.58 11.47 -11.68
C TYR A 36 -15.27 11.74 -10.19
N LEU A 37 -14.00 12.00 -9.84
CA LEU A 37 -13.60 12.41 -8.49
C LEU A 37 -13.63 13.92 -8.26
N ARG A 38 -14.09 14.71 -9.23
CA ARG A 38 -14.37 16.13 -8.99
C ARG A 38 -15.33 16.29 -7.81
N PRO A 39 -15.27 17.43 -7.08
CA PRO A 39 -16.21 17.68 -6.00
C PRO A 39 -17.66 17.46 -6.45
N PRO A 40 -18.43 16.60 -5.76
CA PRO A 40 -19.83 16.37 -6.09
C PRO A 40 -20.64 17.63 -5.81
N LYS A 41 -21.62 17.91 -6.65
CA LYS A 41 -22.54 19.04 -6.47
C LYS A 41 -23.73 18.67 -5.59
N SER A 42 -24.06 17.39 -5.54
CA SER A 42 -25.18 16.86 -4.78
C SER A 42 -24.94 15.39 -4.38
N ILE A 43 -25.78 14.89 -3.49
CA ILE A 43 -25.78 13.47 -3.12
C ILE A 43 -26.04 12.56 -4.34
N ASP A 44 -26.78 13.03 -5.34
CA ASP A 44 -27.12 12.23 -6.52
C ASP A 44 -25.88 11.91 -7.38
N ASP A 45 -24.84 12.76 -7.32
CA ASP A 45 -23.56 12.50 -7.98
C ASP A 45 -22.81 11.32 -7.33
N ILE A 46 -23.05 11.09 -6.04
CA ILE A 46 -22.41 10.03 -5.23
C ILE A 46 -23.22 8.73 -5.24
N MET A 47 -24.54 8.81 -5.35
CA MET A 47 -25.44 7.64 -5.25
C MET A 47 -25.07 6.45 -6.14
N PRO A 48 -24.62 6.61 -7.41
CA PRO A 48 -24.19 5.47 -8.22
C PRO A 48 -23.06 4.68 -7.58
N PHE A 49 -22.10 5.37 -6.98
CA PHE A 49 -20.95 4.76 -6.30
C PHE A 49 -21.37 4.07 -4.98
N ALA A 50 -22.24 4.72 -4.20
CA ALA A 50 -22.79 4.14 -2.98
C ALA A 50 -23.58 2.84 -3.29
N ARG A 51 -24.40 2.83 -4.34
CA ARG A 51 -25.13 1.63 -4.78
C ARG A 51 -24.18 0.52 -5.24
N ALA A 52 -23.09 0.85 -5.92
CA ALA A 52 -22.08 -0.11 -6.32
C ALA A 52 -21.35 -0.69 -5.09
N ALA A 53 -20.91 0.16 -4.16
CA ALA A 53 -20.20 -0.25 -2.94
C ALA A 53 -21.07 -1.13 -2.02
N VAL A 54 -22.34 -0.76 -1.83
CA VAL A 54 -23.26 -1.50 -0.94
C VAL A 54 -23.73 -2.85 -1.55
N ARG A 55 -23.46 -3.10 -2.82
CA ARG A 55 -23.71 -4.41 -3.46
C ARG A 55 -22.52 -5.36 -3.43
N GLN A 56 -21.33 -4.89 -3.04
CA GLN A 56 -20.13 -5.72 -3.03
C GLN A 56 -20.21 -6.81 -1.96
N THR A 57 -20.03 -8.06 -2.38
CA THR A 57 -20.01 -9.25 -1.49
C THR A 57 -18.61 -9.75 -1.20
N GLY A 58 -17.60 -9.21 -1.89
CA GLY A 58 -16.19 -9.54 -1.72
C GLY A 58 -15.34 -8.33 -1.35
N GLY A 59 -14.03 -8.51 -1.29
CA GLY A 59 -13.06 -7.47 -0.97
C GLY A 59 -12.99 -7.10 0.51
N ARG A 60 -12.45 -5.92 0.80
CA ARG A 60 -12.21 -5.48 2.19
C ARG A 60 -13.48 -5.02 2.91
N THR A 61 -14.49 -4.58 2.16
CA THR A 61 -15.73 -4.00 2.70
C THR A 61 -16.95 -4.64 2.03
N PRO A 62 -17.29 -5.89 2.37
CA PRO A 62 -18.34 -6.64 1.70
C PRO A 62 -19.73 -6.25 2.22
N LEU A 63 -20.17 -5.01 2.02
CA LEU A 63 -21.45 -4.48 2.47
C LEU A 63 -22.65 -5.23 1.86
N GLY A 64 -22.44 -5.86 0.71
CA GLY A 64 -23.47 -6.63 0.00
C GLY A 64 -23.94 -7.90 0.70
N LEU A 65 -23.16 -8.38 1.68
CA LEU A 65 -23.53 -9.54 2.52
C LEU A 65 -24.66 -9.21 3.51
N VAL A 66 -24.98 -7.93 3.72
CA VAL A 66 -26.13 -7.54 4.54
C VAL A 66 -27.38 -7.59 3.69
N GLU A 67 -28.33 -8.43 4.06
CA GLU A 67 -29.53 -8.74 3.31
C GLU A 67 -30.75 -7.96 3.81
N LYS A 68 -31.81 -7.92 3.00
CA LYS A 68 -33.09 -7.30 3.35
C LYS A 68 -33.62 -7.87 4.68
N GLY A 69 -34.12 -6.97 5.54
CA GLY A 69 -34.64 -7.32 6.87
C GLY A 69 -33.56 -7.43 7.96
N MET A 70 -32.29 -7.38 7.63
CA MET A 70 -31.21 -7.32 8.61
C MET A 70 -31.01 -5.89 9.12
N ALA A 71 -30.40 -5.81 10.32
CA ALA A 71 -29.86 -4.56 10.84
C ALA A 71 -28.33 -4.61 10.83
N THR A 72 -27.68 -3.48 10.48
CA THR A 72 -26.23 -3.34 10.46
C THR A 72 -25.78 -2.10 11.23
N LEU A 73 -24.62 -2.21 11.89
CA LEU A 73 -23.90 -1.09 12.48
C LEU A 73 -22.71 -0.73 11.59
N ILE A 74 -22.61 0.51 11.22
CA ILE A 74 -21.42 1.10 10.61
C ILE A 74 -20.80 2.07 11.61
N VAL A 75 -19.58 1.78 12.04
CA VAL A 75 -18.79 2.66 12.88
C VAL A 75 -17.84 3.46 11.99
N THR A 76 -18.02 4.77 11.97
CA THR A 76 -17.27 5.69 11.11
C THR A 76 -16.17 6.40 11.87
N GLU A 77 -15.21 6.97 11.14
CA GLU A 77 -14.29 7.94 11.72
C GLU A 77 -15.02 9.23 12.14
N VAL A 78 -14.43 9.97 13.06
CA VAL A 78 -14.99 11.21 13.62
C VAL A 78 -15.24 12.28 12.55
N ASN A 79 -14.40 12.29 11.51
CA ASN A 79 -14.44 13.25 10.41
C ASN A 79 -15.02 12.66 9.11
N ALA A 80 -15.79 11.57 9.21
CA ALA A 80 -16.47 11.00 8.05
C ALA A 80 -17.32 12.06 7.32
N ASP A 81 -17.27 12.02 5.98
CA ASP A 81 -18.02 12.95 5.11
C ASP A 81 -19.54 12.71 5.25
N PRO A 82 -20.32 13.71 5.72
CA PRO A 82 -21.76 13.55 5.93
C PRO A 82 -22.52 13.16 4.67
N MET A 83 -22.11 13.68 3.50
CA MET A 83 -22.78 13.39 2.22
C MET A 83 -22.56 11.93 1.81
N VAL A 84 -21.35 11.43 2.02
CA VAL A 84 -21.01 10.00 1.78
C VAL A 84 -21.81 9.10 2.73
N MET A 85 -21.87 9.45 4.03
CA MET A 85 -22.64 8.67 5.00
C MET A 85 -24.13 8.66 4.68
N GLN A 86 -24.67 9.79 4.24
CA GLN A 86 -26.06 9.89 3.79
C GLN A 86 -26.34 9.01 2.55
N ALA A 87 -25.41 9.00 1.57
CA ALA A 87 -25.55 8.17 0.38
C ALA A 87 -25.54 6.67 0.71
N ILE A 88 -24.64 6.24 1.58
CA ILE A 88 -24.56 4.85 2.05
C ILE A 88 -25.84 4.49 2.80
N LYS A 89 -26.28 5.32 3.75
CA LYS A 89 -27.49 5.10 4.53
C LYS A 89 -28.71 4.94 3.62
N ARG A 90 -28.94 5.88 2.70
CA ARG A 90 -30.02 5.82 1.73
C ARG A 90 -29.99 4.53 0.89
N THR A 91 -28.80 4.11 0.47
CA THR A 91 -28.65 2.88 -0.33
C THR A 91 -29.01 1.62 0.46
N PHE A 92 -28.68 1.54 1.74
CA PHE A 92 -29.10 0.43 2.59
C PHE A 92 -30.62 0.44 2.82
N GLU A 93 -31.19 1.62 3.06
CA GLU A 93 -32.64 1.80 3.21
C GLU A 93 -33.38 1.39 1.93
N GLU A 94 -32.88 1.75 0.74
CA GLU A 94 -33.40 1.30 -0.57
C GLU A 94 -33.41 -0.24 -0.69
N ARG A 95 -32.48 -0.93 0.00
CA ARG A 95 -32.42 -2.40 0.06
C ARG A 95 -33.26 -3.02 1.17
N GLY A 96 -33.98 -2.21 1.96
CA GLY A 96 -34.77 -2.69 3.10
C GLY A 96 -33.94 -3.18 4.27
N VAL A 97 -32.73 -2.63 4.44
CA VAL A 97 -31.81 -2.89 5.54
C VAL A 97 -31.92 -1.77 6.57
N LYS A 98 -32.07 -2.12 7.84
CA LYS A 98 -31.96 -1.16 8.94
C LYS A 98 -30.50 -0.84 9.19
N ILE A 99 -30.14 0.44 9.21
CA ILE A 99 -28.75 0.86 9.38
C ILE A 99 -28.59 1.82 10.56
N TYR A 100 -27.57 1.56 11.36
CA TYR A 100 -27.03 2.47 12.36
C TYR A 100 -25.69 2.98 11.86
N VAL A 101 -25.52 4.29 11.71
CA VAL A 101 -24.27 4.94 11.37
C VAL A 101 -23.84 5.73 12.57
N VAL A 102 -22.78 5.32 13.24
CA VAL A 102 -22.35 5.90 14.53
C VAL A 102 -20.86 6.23 14.46
N PRO A 103 -20.48 7.51 14.58
CA PRO A 103 -19.08 7.90 14.69
C PRO A 103 -18.40 7.37 15.97
N GLU A 104 -17.11 7.08 15.89
CA GLU A 104 -16.33 6.56 17.05
C GLU A 104 -16.47 7.44 18.29
N ASN A 105 -16.48 8.77 18.12
CA ASN A 105 -16.62 9.70 19.24
C ASN A 105 -17.98 9.58 19.94
N GLU A 106 -19.06 9.34 19.20
CA GLU A 106 -20.39 9.16 19.79
C GLU A 106 -20.45 7.84 20.58
N LEU A 107 -19.88 6.75 20.07
CA LEU A 107 -19.77 5.49 20.79
C LEU A 107 -19.00 5.64 22.12
N LEU A 108 -17.97 6.49 22.11
CA LEU A 108 -17.13 6.77 23.29
C LEU A 108 -17.72 7.82 24.24
N GLY A 109 -18.84 8.47 23.87
CA GLY A 109 -19.44 9.55 24.63
C GLY A 109 -18.59 10.83 24.63
N VAL A 110 -17.78 11.06 23.61
CA VAL A 110 -16.88 12.21 23.48
C VAL A 110 -17.45 13.21 22.48
N SER A 111 -17.34 14.50 22.78
CA SER A 111 -17.74 15.55 21.83
C SER A 111 -16.90 15.47 20.55
N LYS A 112 -17.48 15.83 19.39
CA LYS A 112 -16.74 15.86 18.11
C LYS A 112 -15.54 16.79 18.19
N GLU A 113 -15.68 17.94 18.86
CA GLU A 113 -14.60 18.92 19.02
C GLU A 113 -13.42 18.35 19.81
N ASP A 114 -13.67 17.75 20.99
CA ASP A 114 -12.63 17.14 21.81
C ASP A 114 -11.99 15.94 21.09
N ALA A 115 -12.79 15.15 20.38
CA ALA A 115 -12.28 14.03 19.59
C ALA A 115 -11.32 14.51 18.47
N LEU A 116 -11.67 15.56 17.75
CA LEU A 116 -10.80 16.12 16.70
C LEU A 116 -9.51 16.71 17.28
N LYS A 117 -9.58 17.38 18.44
CA LYS A 117 -8.39 17.86 19.17
C LYS A 117 -7.49 16.70 19.60
N ALA A 118 -8.08 15.67 20.18
CA ALA A 118 -7.35 14.49 20.61
C ALA A 118 -6.71 13.74 19.43
N ILE A 119 -7.45 13.53 18.33
CA ILE A 119 -6.94 12.91 17.12
C ILE A 119 -5.79 13.76 16.55
N SER A 120 -5.93 15.08 16.52
CA SER A 120 -4.86 15.97 16.07
C SER A 120 -3.63 15.90 16.97
N ALA A 121 -3.82 15.78 18.27
CA ALA A 121 -2.75 15.61 19.24
C ALA A 121 -2.04 14.26 19.16
N SER A 122 -2.75 13.19 18.76
CA SER A 122 -2.22 11.84 18.61
C SER A 122 -1.58 11.60 17.24
N ARG A 123 -2.19 12.20 16.25
CA ARG A 123 -1.68 12.17 14.89
C ARG A 123 -0.68 13.30 14.79
N TRP A 124 0.56 13.02 14.98
CA TRP A 124 1.74 13.87 14.90
C TRP A 124 1.88 14.60 13.55
N PHE A 125 0.78 15.02 13.00
CA PHE A 125 0.61 15.61 11.71
C PHE A 125 1.00 17.06 11.69
N THR A 126 2.23 17.30 11.38
CA THR A 126 2.54 18.53 10.71
C THR A 126 2.44 18.28 9.22
N SER A 127 1.33 18.63 8.64
CA SER A 127 0.99 18.50 7.23
C SER A 127 1.98 19.16 6.27
N GLU A 128 2.94 19.88 6.77
CA GLU A 128 3.73 20.80 5.98
C GLU A 128 4.96 20.22 5.30
N LYS A 129 5.44 19.03 5.62
CA LYS A 129 6.73 18.56 5.07
C LYS A 129 6.93 17.05 4.92
N GLY A 130 5.89 16.25 4.85
CA GLY A 130 6.06 14.79 4.67
C GLY A 130 6.76 14.06 5.85
N TYR A 131 6.87 14.72 7.01
CA TYR A 131 7.51 14.17 8.22
C TYR A 131 6.55 13.36 9.08
N MET A 132 5.35 13.20 8.63
CA MET A 132 4.19 12.83 9.41
C MET A 132 4.32 11.50 10.10
N GLU A 133 5.09 10.60 9.55
CA GLU A 133 5.10 9.23 10.01
C GLU A 133 6.44 8.75 10.50
N VAL A 134 7.46 9.54 10.36
CA VAL A 134 8.74 9.16 10.92
C VAL A 134 8.60 8.84 12.40
N ARG A 135 7.74 9.58 13.12
CA ARG A 135 7.47 9.28 14.52
C ARG A 135 6.67 7.99 14.71
N HIS A 136 5.57 7.82 13.98
CA HIS A 136 4.76 6.60 14.08
C HIS A 136 5.61 5.36 13.75
N TRP A 137 6.54 5.50 12.85
CA TRP A 137 7.48 4.44 12.51
C TRP A 137 8.53 4.21 13.55
N LEU A 138 9.09 5.27 14.12
CA LEU A 138 10.06 5.13 15.19
C LEU A 138 9.42 4.50 16.43
N ASP A 139 8.18 4.88 16.74
CA ASP A 139 7.44 4.29 17.84
C ASP A 139 7.05 2.82 17.56
N ASP A 140 6.80 2.46 16.30
CA ASP A 140 6.50 1.08 15.89
C ASP A 140 7.76 0.24 15.60
N LEU A 141 8.86 0.87 15.16
CA LEU A 141 10.13 0.20 14.88
C LEU A 141 10.73 -0.41 16.14
N PHE A 142 10.71 0.32 17.25
CA PHE A 142 11.31 -0.13 18.49
C PHE A 142 10.25 -0.72 19.42
N ILE A 143 10.56 -1.82 20.08
CA ILE A 143 9.69 -2.41 21.11
C ILE A 143 9.47 -1.43 22.25
N ASP A 144 10.51 -0.65 22.58
CA ASP A 144 10.46 0.47 23.51
C ASP A 144 10.62 1.79 22.74
N ALA A 145 9.53 2.54 22.63
CA ALA A 145 9.50 3.82 21.93
C ALA A 145 10.44 4.89 22.54
N GLU A 146 10.86 4.73 23.78
CA GLU A 146 11.80 5.66 24.42
C GLU A 146 13.25 5.48 23.91
N VAL A 147 13.58 4.31 23.38
CA VAL A 147 14.92 4.04 22.81
C VAL A 147 15.27 4.98 21.66
N PRO A 148 14.45 5.10 20.59
CA PRO A 148 14.75 6.03 19.50
C PRO A 148 14.67 7.49 19.93
N LYS A 149 13.77 7.84 20.84
CA LYS A 149 13.66 9.20 21.36
C LYS A 149 14.94 9.61 22.09
N LYS A 150 15.44 8.77 23.00
CA LYS A 150 16.69 9.01 23.72
C LYS A 150 17.87 9.14 22.77
N TRP A 151 17.99 8.19 21.82
CA TRP A 151 19.02 8.20 20.81
C TRP A 151 19.06 9.51 20.01
N LEU A 152 17.89 9.95 19.49
CA LEU A 152 17.80 11.19 18.73
C LEU A 152 18.04 12.42 19.59
N LYS A 153 17.51 12.46 20.82
CA LYS A 153 17.68 13.60 21.71
C LYS A 153 19.13 13.84 22.06
N GLU A 154 19.91 12.78 22.23
CA GLU A 154 21.33 12.86 22.55
C GLU A 154 22.19 13.22 21.33
N ARG A 155 21.87 12.70 20.17
CA ARG A 155 22.73 12.81 18.98
C ARG A 155 22.29 13.86 17.98
N ARG A 156 20.97 14.02 17.82
CA ARG A 156 20.35 14.90 16.82
C ARG A 156 19.13 15.60 17.43
N PRO A 157 19.35 16.52 18.37
CA PRO A 157 18.25 17.26 19.00
C PRO A 157 17.40 18.04 18.00
N ASP A 158 17.97 18.45 16.87
CA ASP A 158 17.26 19.06 15.75
C ASP A 158 16.20 18.12 15.14
N LEU A 159 16.57 16.87 14.87
CA LEU A 159 15.64 15.85 14.39
C LEU A 159 14.62 15.44 15.44
N TYR A 160 15.07 15.29 16.70
CA TYR A 160 14.17 15.05 17.81
C TYR A 160 13.08 16.12 17.90
N ASN A 161 13.45 17.39 17.84
CA ASN A 161 12.50 18.50 17.90
C ASN A 161 11.56 18.50 16.70
N ALA A 162 12.06 18.27 15.50
CA ALA A 162 11.24 18.21 14.31
C ALA A 162 10.17 17.11 14.35
N ILE A 163 10.48 15.99 15.00
CA ILE A 163 9.63 14.80 15.00
C ILE A 163 8.71 14.75 16.22
N TYR A 164 9.23 15.09 17.41
CA TYR A 164 8.56 14.83 18.68
C TYR A 164 8.03 16.10 19.38
N ALA A 165 8.66 17.27 19.22
CA ALA A 165 8.35 18.44 20.04
C ALA A 165 6.88 18.87 19.96
N LYS A 166 6.30 18.95 18.75
CA LYS A 166 4.89 19.34 18.60
C LYS A 166 3.91 18.40 19.29
N GLY A 167 4.27 17.14 19.40
CA GLY A 167 3.42 16.18 20.06
C GLY A 167 3.53 16.23 21.58
N ASP A 168 4.73 16.54 22.06
CA ASP A 168 4.96 16.70 23.49
C ASP A 168 4.35 18.02 24.01
N GLU A 169 4.14 19.00 23.11
CA GLU A 169 3.43 20.26 23.40
C GLU A 169 1.90 20.10 23.50
N ALA A 170 1.32 19.02 22.95
CA ALA A 170 -0.11 18.80 23.06
C ALA A 170 -0.55 18.63 24.52
N PRO A 171 -1.72 19.15 24.91
CA PRO A 171 -2.24 18.98 26.26
C PRO A 171 -2.29 17.51 26.69
N ALA A 172 -1.86 17.21 27.91
CA ALA A 172 -1.85 15.84 28.43
C ALA A 172 -3.23 15.18 28.36
N ARG A 173 -4.31 15.96 28.58
CA ARG A 173 -5.70 15.53 28.42
C ARG A 173 -5.97 15.01 27.01
N ASP A 174 -5.53 15.76 25.98
CA ASP A 174 -5.81 15.41 24.58
C ASP A 174 -5.00 14.17 24.17
N ARG A 175 -3.77 14.04 24.65
CA ARG A 175 -2.95 12.83 24.45
C ARG A 175 -3.56 11.60 25.09
N GLU A 176 -4.13 11.72 26.30
CA GLU A 176 -4.78 10.60 26.98
C GLU A 176 -6.10 10.24 26.30
N LEU A 177 -6.89 11.23 25.92
CA LEU A 177 -8.13 11.02 25.17
C LEU A 177 -7.86 10.32 23.82
N ALA A 178 -6.78 10.69 23.14
CA ALA A 178 -6.38 10.10 21.86
C ALA A 178 -6.17 8.58 21.93
N LYS A 179 -5.70 8.07 23.07
CA LYS A 179 -5.51 6.60 23.26
C LYS A 179 -6.82 5.81 23.21
N GLN A 180 -7.94 6.48 23.40
CA GLN A 180 -9.26 5.84 23.38
C GLN A 180 -9.76 5.57 21.96
N PHE A 181 -9.27 6.31 20.94
CA PHE A 181 -9.73 6.15 19.57
C PHE A 181 -9.04 4.97 18.85
N GLY A 182 -9.85 4.25 18.11
CA GLY A 182 -9.39 3.20 17.19
C GLY A 182 -8.76 1.97 17.84
N GLY A 183 -9.04 1.66 19.08
CA GLY A 183 -8.45 0.54 19.80
C GLY A 183 -9.44 -0.32 20.58
N PRO A 184 -8.98 -0.93 21.69
CA PRO A 184 -9.82 -1.75 22.56
C PRO A 184 -11.04 -1.02 23.11
N HIS A 185 -10.90 0.27 23.44
CA HIS A 185 -12.01 1.08 23.99
C HIS A 185 -13.16 1.24 23.00
N VAL A 186 -12.87 1.45 21.71
CA VAL A 186 -13.93 1.49 20.68
C VAL A 186 -14.59 0.11 20.55
N ALA A 187 -13.83 -0.98 20.63
CA ALA A 187 -14.39 -2.33 20.61
C ALA A 187 -15.33 -2.59 21.80
N GLU A 188 -14.96 -2.16 22.99
CA GLU A 188 -15.82 -2.22 24.19
C GLU A 188 -17.09 -1.38 24.02
N ALA A 189 -16.98 -0.21 23.44
CA ALA A 189 -18.13 0.64 23.14
C ALA A 189 -19.05 -0.01 22.08
N ILE A 190 -18.50 -0.68 21.08
CA ILE A 190 -19.27 -1.48 20.11
C ILE A 190 -20.01 -2.61 20.84
N VAL A 191 -19.38 -3.34 21.76
CA VAL A 191 -20.04 -4.39 22.53
C VAL A 191 -21.24 -3.84 23.30
N LYS A 192 -21.07 -2.72 24.02
CA LYS A 192 -22.17 -2.06 24.74
C LYS A 192 -23.31 -1.65 23.80
N PHE A 193 -22.99 -1.14 22.60
CA PHE A 193 -23.99 -0.83 21.59
C PHE A 193 -24.76 -2.07 21.15
N LEU A 194 -24.06 -3.20 20.91
CA LEU A 194 -24.67 -4.45 20.48
C LEU A 194 -25.55 -5.11 21.55
N ASP A 195 -25.23 -4.91 22.82
CA ASP A 195 -26.06 -5.36 23.96
C ASP A 195 -27.41 -4.62 23.96
N GLN A 196 -27.41 -3.34 23.57
CA GLN A 196 -28.62 -2.51 23.46
C GLN A 196 -29.39 -2.74 22.14
N HIS A 197 -28.71 -3.27 21.10
CA HIS A 197 -29.26 -3.47 19.77
C HIS A 197 -29.07 -4.92 19.30
N PRO A 198 -29.81 -5.88 19.88
CA PRO A 198 -29.66 -7.31 19.56
C PRO A 198 -30.07 -7.65 18.12
N ASP A 199 -30.85 -6.78 17.46
CA ASP A 199 -31.24 -6.88 16.07
C ASP A 199 -30.09 -6.71 15.07
N VAL A 200 -28.99 -6.08 15.46
CA VAL A 200 -27.79 -5.92 14.60
C VAL A 200 -27.17 -7.29 14.31
N LYS A 201 -27.02 -7.62 13.02
CA LYS A 201 -26.42 -8.89 12.53
C LYS A 201 -25.02 -8.68 11.96
N ALA A 202 -24.69 -7.48 11.48
CA ALA A 202 -23.40 -7.17 10.89
C ALA A 202 -22.84 -5.86 11.47
N VAL A 203 -21.52 -5.83 11.65
CA VAL A 203 -20.78 -4.65 12.10
C VAL A 203 -19.66 -4.36 11.13
N PHE A 204 -19.62 -3.14 10.62
CA PHE A 204 -18.55 -2.66 9.78
C PHE A 204 -17.82 -1.52 10.48
N TRP A 205 -16.53 -1.69 10.64
CA TRP A 205 -15.66 -0.72 11.29
C TRP A 205 -14.29 -0.78 10.65
N ARG A 206 -13.57 0.33 10.55
CA ARG A 206 -12.27 0.41 9.86
C ARG A 206 -11.26 -0.69 10.27
N ARG A 207 -11.41 -1.24 11.46
CA ARG A 207 -10.60 -2.34 12.00
C ARG A 207 -11.34 -3.68 12.11
N GLY A 208 -12.57 -3.72 11.59
CA GLY A 208 -13.50 -4.83 11.81
C GLY A 208 -13.10 -6.17 11.22
N GLY A 209 -12.36 -6.16 10.12
CA GLY A 209 -11.91 -7.39 9.44
C GLY A 209 -10.62 -8.01 9.99
N ARG A 210 -10.07 -7.48 11.06
CA ARG A 210 -8.83 -8.02 11.63
C ARG A 210 -9.13 -9.10 12.68
N PRO A 211 -8.37 -10.23 12.72
CA PRO A 211 -8.54 -11.28 13.72
C PRO A 211 -8.52 -10.78 15.17
N ARG A 212 -7.76 -9.70 15.42
CA ARG A 212 -7.71 -9.03 16.72
C ARG A 212 -9.06 -8.47 17.15
N THR A 213 -9.80 -7.85 16.22
CA THR A 213 -11.11 -7.27 16.49
C THR A 213 -12.14 -8.35 16.76
N ALA A 214 -12.14 -9.44 15.99
CA ALA A 214 -12.99 -10.59 16.25
C ALA A 214 -12.74 -11.19 17.65
N ARG A 215 -11.49 -11.19 18.12
CA ARG A 215 -11.15 -11.62 19.49
C ARG A 215 -11.68 -10.68 20.57
N LEU A 216 -11.67 -9.37 20.32
CA LEU A 216 -12.22 -8.37 21.26
C LEU A 216 -13.74 -8.45 21.35
N LEU A 217 -14.40 -8.89 20.27
CA LEU A 217 -15.86 -8.97 20.16
C LEU A 217 -16.42 -10.39 20.41
N LYS A 218 -15.70 -11.22 21.15
CA LYS A 218 -16.06 -12.64 21.46
C LYS A 218 -17.51 -12.84 21.92
N GLN A 219 -18.06 -11.90 22.69
CA GLN A 219 -19.42 -11.96 23.23
C GLN A 219 -20.49 -11.97 22.13
N HIS A 220 -20.14 -11.51 20.92
CA HIS A 220 -21.03 -11.41 19.77
C HIS A 220 -20.50 -12.21 18.57
N SER A 221 -19.85 -13.34 18.80
CA SER A 221 -19.18 -14.17 17.77
C SER A 221 -20.09 -14.66 16.64
N SER A 222 -21.40 -14.66 16.85
CA SER A 222 -22.38 -15.03 15.81
C SER A 222 -22.70 -13.91 14.80
N LYS A 223 -22.16 -12.70 15.02
CA LYS A 223 -22.38 -11.57 14.11
C LYS A 223 -21.29 -11.53 13.05
N PHE A 224 -21.63 -10.95 11.89
CA PHE A 224 -20.65 -10.71 10.84
C PHE A 224 -19.83 -9.46 11.15
N TYR A 225 -18.53 -9.50 10.89
CA TYR A 225 -17.61 -8.38 11.06
C TYR A 225 -16.85 -8.09 9.78
N GLY A 226 -16.95 -6.86 9.30
CA GLY A 226 -16.24 -6.37 8.11
C GLY A 226 -15.48 -5.08 8.36
N ASN A 227 -14.55 -4.76 7.46
CA ASN A 227 -13.95 -3.43 7.44
C ASN A 227 -14.95 -2.42 6.86
N PHE A 228 -14.91 -1.18 7.35
CA PHE A 228 -15.50 -0.04 6.71
C PHE A 228 -14.40 0.95 6.31
N ILE A 229 -14.36 1.33 5.06
CA ILE A 229 -13.33 2.22 4.51
C ILE A 229 -13.89 3.46 3.82
N PHE A 230 -15.20 3.57 3.68
CA PHE A 230 -15.85 4.63 2.90
C PHE A 230 -16.17 5.87 3.73
N ASP A 231 -15.17 6.40 4.45
CA ASP A 231 -15.36 7.59 5.29
C ASP A 231 -15.39 8.91 4.51
N ASN A 232 -14.95 8.90 3.26
CA ASN A 232 -14.93 10.08 2.40
C ASN A 232 -15.21 9.74 0.94
N ARG A 233 -15.39 10.79 0.11
CA ARG A 233 -15.71 10.63 -1.31
C ARG A 233 -14.64 9.90 -2.11
N TYR A 234 -13.37 10.09 -1.79
CA TYR A 234 -12.27 9.43 -2.51
C TYR A 234 -12.26 7.93 -2.31
N GLU A 235 -12.64 7.48 -1.11
CA GLU A 235 -12.77 6.06 -0.83
C GLU A 235 -14.04 5.47 -1.44
N LEU A 236 -15.16 6.17 -1.36
CA LEU A 236 -16.43 5.68 -1.91
C LEU A 236 -16.46 5.68 -3.43
N MET A 237 -15.98 6.77 -4.06
CA MET A 237 -16.01 6.93 -5.51
C MET A 237 -14.83 6.24 -6.21
N ASN A 238 -13.88 5.70 -5.45
CA ASN A 238 -12.77 4.93 -5.98
C ASN A 238 -13.27 3.63 -6.60
N LYS A 239 -13.05 3.46 -7.89
CA LYS A 239 -13.47 2.25 -8.62
C LYS A 239 -12.64 1.01 -8.29
N ALA A 240 -11.55 1.15 -7.53
CA ALA A 240 -10.72 0.01 -7.14
C ALA A 240 -11.49 -1.05 -6.34
N SER A 241 -12.44 -0.63 -5.50
CA SER A 241 -13.28 -1.55 -4.72
C SER A 241 -14.31 -2.32 -5.57
N THR A 242 -14.61 -1.81 -6.77
CA THR A 242 -15.57 -2.40 -7.71
C THR A 242 -14.91 -2.94 -8.98
N PHE A 243 -13.58 -2.93 -9.02
CA PHE A 243 -12.82 -3.49 -10.13
C PHE A 243 -13.08 -4.99 -10.25
N PRO A 244 -13.35 -5.54 -11.45
CA PRO A 244 -13.74 -6.94 -11.61
C PRO A 244 -12.64 -7.88 -11.12
N GLY A 245 -12.99 -8.75 -10.18
CA GLY A 245 -12.03 -9.63 -9.50
C GLY A 245 -11.37 -10.66 -10.40
N ASP A 246 -12.08 -11.16 -11.42
CA ASP A 246 -11.55 -12.09 -12.42
C ASP A 246 -10.57 -11.42 -13.39
N VAL A 247 -10.86 -10.17 -13.80
CA VAL A 247 -9.94 -9.36 -14.59
C VAL A 247 -8.66 -9.07 -13.80
N TRP A 248 -8.83 -8.68 -12.54
CA TRP A 248 -7.71 -8.39 -11.65
C TRP A 248 -6.83 -9.62 -11.45
N ARG A 249 -7.46 -10.75 -11.15
CA ARG A 249 -6.76 -12.01 -10.97
C ARG A 249 -5.99 -12.43 -12.22
N LEU A 250 -6.60 -12.33 -13.41
CA LEU A 250 -5.92 -12.67 -14.65
C LEU A 250 -4.71 -11.76 -14.90
N ALA A 251 -4.81 -10.46 -14.56
CA ALA A 251 -3.66 -9.55 -14.65
C ALA A 251 -2.50 -10.00 -13.74
N GLU A 252 -2.80 -10.35 -12.49
CA GLU A 252 -1.82 -10.88 -11.54
C GLU A 252 -1.20 -12.20 -12.04
N GLU A 253 -2.01 -13.11 -12.58
CA GLU A 253 -1.54 -14.36 -13.17
C GLU A 253 -0.55 -14.14 -14.32
N ARG A 254 -0.77 -13.15 -15.19
CA ARG A 254 0.16 -12.80 -16.27
C ARG A 254 1.50 -12.28 -15.76
N VAL A 255 1.49 -11.50 -14.68
CA VAL A 255 2.73 -11.08 -14.00
C VAL A 255 3.47 -12.28 -13.43
N ILE A 256 2.78 -13.15 -12.72
CA ILE A 256 3.37 -14.35 -12.10
C ILE A 256 3.96 -15.30 -13.14
N GLU A 257 3.25 -15.50 -14.25
CA GLU A 257 3.75 -16.31 -15.36
C GLU A 257 5.10 -15.79 -15.90
N ALA A 258 5.22 -14.47 -16.03
CA ALA A 258 6.46 -13.86 -16.49
C ALA A 258 7.62 -14.03 -15.49
N ILE A 259 7.36 -13.85 -14.19
CA ILE A 259 8.40 -13.98 -13.16
C ILE A 259 8.79 -15.43 -12.84
N ALA A 260 7.98 -16.42 -13.23
CA ALA A 260 8.30 -17.84 -13.06
C ALA A 260 9.59 -18.25 -13.79
N TRP A 261 9.93 -17.55 -14.84
CA TRP A 261 11.08 -17.85 -15.70
C TRP A 261 12.23 -16.86 -15.56
N VAL A 262 12.20 -16.01 -14.54
CA VAL A 262 13.20 -14.98 -14.34
C VAL A 262 14.56 -15.57 -13.91
N ASP A 263 15.65 -15.05 -14.47
CA ASP A 263 17.00 -15.27 -13.96
C ASP A 263 17.77 -13.98 -13.69
N ARG A 264 17.36 -12.87 -14.32
CA ARG A 264 17.92 -11.54 -14.08
C ARG A 264 16.81 -10.48 -14.14
N VAL A 265 16.96 -9.45 -13.34
CA VAL A 265 16.05 -8.31 -13.29
C VAL A 265 16.84 -7.02 -13.52
N GLU A 266 16.22 -6.11 -14.25
CA GLU A 266 16.65 -4.72 -14.36
C GLU A 266 15.45 -3.82 -14.09
N ALA A 267 15.66 -2.80 -13.25
CA ALA A 267 14.65 -1.80 -12.97
C ALA A 267 15.28 -0.40 -12.96
N PHE A 268 14.60 0.54 -13.64
CA PHE A 268 15.05 1.92 -13.73
C PHE A 268 13.86 2.88 -13.73
N ASP A 269 14.08 4.05 -13.15
CA ASP A 269 13.05 5.06 -12.92
C ASP A 269 13.65 6.44 -13.24
N PRO A 270 12.87 7.38 -13.80
CA PRO A 270 13.38 8.71 -14.17
C PRO A 270 13.82 9.55 -12.96
N GLU A 271 13.39 9.21 -11.75
CA GLU A 271 13.86 9.84 -10.53
C GLU A 271 15.24 9.35 -10.08
N GLY A 272 15.81 8.33 -10.74
CA GLY A 272 17.18 7.87 -10.55
C GLY A 272 17.34 6.46 -10.01
N THR A 273 16.28 5.69 -9.82
CA THR A 273 16.41 4.25 -9.56
C THR A 273 17.10 3.60 -10.75
N ASN A 274 18.14 2.83 -10.45
CA ASN A 274 18.84 2.01 -11.43
C ASN A 274 19.44 0.81 -10.70
N MET A 275 18.78 -0.32 -10.80
CA MET A 275 19.17 -1.51 -10.08
C MET A 275 19.10 -2.76 -10.94
N HIS A 276 19.93 -3.73 -10.61
CA HIS A 276 19.96 -5.04 -11.25
C HIS A 276 20.27 -6.13 -10.24
N PHE A 277 19.77 -7.33 -10.51
CA PHE A 277 20.07 -8.50 -9.69
C PHE A 277 19.81 -9.79 -10.46
N GLU A 278 20.42 -10.87 -9.97
CA GLU A 278 20.22 -12.22 -10.43
C GLU A 278 19.20 -12.93 -9.55
N VAL A 279 18.43 -13.83 -10.13
CA VAL A 279 17.39 -14.62 -9.47
C VAL A 279 17.69 -16.09 -9.68
N THR A 280 17.80 -16.85 -8.59
CA THR A 280 17.97 -18.30 -8.66
C THR A 280 16.68 -18.98 -9.15
N GLU A 281 16.77 -20.23 -9.58
CA GLU A 281 15.58 -20.98 -10.00
C GLU A 281 14.61 -21.23 -8.84
N GLU A 282 15.16 -21.49 -7.65
CA GLU A 282 14.38 -21.65 -6.44
C GLU A 282 13.63 -20.37 -6.08
N GLU A 283 14.30 -19.22 -6.12
CA GLU A 283 13.65 -17.93 -5.89
C GLU A 283 12.51 -17.71 -6.89
N ALA A 284 12.76 -17.90 -8.19
CA ALA A 284 11.73 -17.75 -9.20
C ALA A 284 10.51 -18.65 -8.94
N LYS A 285 10.73 -19.91 -8.53
CA LYS A 285 9.65 -20.84 -8.16
C LYS A 285 8.80 -20.34 -6.99
N ILE A 286 9.43 -19.72 -6.01
CA ILE A 286 8.70 -19.18 -4.86
C ILE A 286 7.82 -18.02 -5.29
N TRP A 287 8.36 -17.06 -6.01
CA TRP A 287 7.54 -15.94 -6.48
C TRP A 287 6.44 -16.38 -7.42
N ALA A 288 6.69 -17.39 -8.25
CA ALA A 288 5.69 -17.98 -9.13
C ALA A 288 4.63 -18.82 -8.42
N SER A 289 4.83 -19.14 -7.13
CA SER A 289 3.87 -19.97 -6.39
C SER A 289 2.52 -19.29 -6.12
N GLY A 290 2.38 -18.01 -6.50
CA GLY A 290 1.08 -17.36 -6.58
C GLY A 290 0.57 -16.80 -5.27
N ALA A 291 1.39 -16.04 -4.56
CA ALA A 291 0.93 -15.22 -3.46
C ALA A 291 0.02 -14.09 -3.96
N TYR A 292 -1.18 -14.42 -4.42
CA TYR A 292 -2.17 -13.45 -4.85
C TYR A 292 -2.69 -12.69 -3.63
N ASN A 293 -2.37 -11.43 -3.56
CA ASN A 293 -2.96 -10.55 -2.58
C ASN A 293 -3.63 -9.40 -3.33
N GLN A 294 -4.77 -9.64 -3.91
CA GLN A 294 -5.55 -8.69 -4.72
C GLN A 294 -5.22 -7.23 -4.42
N GLY A 295 -4.31 -6.63 -5.20
CA GLY A 295 -3.82 -5.28 -5.05
C GLY A 295 -2.33 -5.14 -4.77
N HIS A 296 -1.62 -6.22 -4.48
CA HIS A 296 -0.22 -6.17 -4.13
C HIS A 296 0.47 -7.52 -4.36
N LEU A 297 1.22 -7.61 -5.44
CA LEU A 297 2.09 -8.75 -5.71
C LEU A 297 3.49 -8.49 -5.19
N PHE A 298 4.11 -9.52 -4.65
CA PHE A 298 5.52 -9.45 -4.29
C PHE A 298 6.38 -9.94 -5.44
N LEU A 299 7.30 -9.08 -5.88
CA LEU A 299 8.30 -9.39 -6.89
C LEU A 299 9.65 -9.63 -6.22
N SER A 300 10.61 -10.15 -6.98
CA SER A 300 12.01 -10.13 -6.55
C SER A 300 12.54 -8.69 -6.45
N PRO A 301 13.37 -8.34 -5.45
CA PRO A 301 13.78 -9.16 -4.33
C PRO A 301 12.72 -9.13 -3.22
N TYR A 302 12.25 -10.26 -2.83
CA TYR A 302 11.36 -10.38 -1.69
C TYR A 302 11.88 -11.46 -0.75
N GLN A 303 12.06 -11.09 0.49
CA GLN A 303 12.39 -12.06 1.50
C GLN A 303 11.11 -12.83 1.88
N ALA A 304 11.14 -14.14 1.72
CA ALA A 304 10.03 -15.00 2.09
C ALA A 304 9.89 -15.08 3.62
N THR A 305 9.29 -14.07 4.21
CA THR A 305 9.18 -13.89 5.66
C THR A 305 7.83 -14.36 6.22
N GLY A 306 7.19 -15.36 5.64
CA GLY A 306 5.94 -15.88 6.16
C GLY A 306 4.68 -15.09 5.78
N ARG A 307 4.78 -14.06 4.96
CA ARG A 307 3.62 -13.32 4.46
C ARG A 307 3.01 -13.92 3.19
N PHE A 308 3.14 -15.22 2.96
CA PHE A 308 2.40 -15.91 1.90
C PHE A 308 1.10 -16.55 2.46
N PRO A 309 0.16 -15.78 3.01
CA PRO A 309 -1.00 -16.36 3.67
C PRO A 309 -1.97 -17.05 2.71
N TYR A 310 -1.74 -16.94 1.41
CA TYR A 310 -2.66 -17.42 0.38
C TYR A 310 -2.01 -18.33 -0.65
N SER A 311 -0.78 -18.78 -0.41
CA SER A 311 -0.16 -19.69 -1.37
C SER A 311 -0.82 -21.07 -1.25
N VAL A 312 -1.20 -21.61 -2.38
CA VAL A 312 -1.58 -23.03 -2.52
C VAL A 312 -0.38 -23.98 -2.35
N VAL A 313 0.79 -23.41 -2.05
CA VAL A 313 2.04 -24.14 -1.85
C VAL A 313 2.20 -24.48 -0.38
N ASP A 314 2.64 -25.69 -0.09
CA ASP A 314 2.97 -26.13 1.26
C ASP A 314 4.12 -25.29 1.81
N TYR A 315 3.74 -24.21 2.49
CA TYR A 315 4.65 -23.21 3.03
C TYR A 315 5.65 -23.79 4.05
N PRO A 316 5.24 -24.67 4.99
CA PRO A 316 6.16 -25.35 5.88
C PRO A 316 7.25 -26.16 5.15
N ALA A 317 6.91 -26.82 4.04
CA ALA A 317 7.88 -27.55 3.25
C ALA A 317 8.86 -26.63 2.54
N ILE A 318 8.40 -25.47 2.06
CA ILE A 318 9.24 -24.43 1.47
C ILE A 318 10.14 -23.83 2.54
N GLN A 319 9.62 -23.40 3.69
CA GLN A 319 10.43 -22.85 4.78
C GLN A 319 11.49 -23.83 5.29
N LYS A 320 11.12 -25.09 5.45
CA LYS A 320 12.04 -26.13 5.90
C LYS A 320 13.19 -26.38 4.92
N LYS A 321 12.93 -26.19 3.63
CA LYS A 321 13.94 -26.25 2.54
C LYS A 321 14.78 -24.98 2.48
N TRP A 322 14.26 -23.84 2.93
CA TRP A 322 14.84 -22.51 2.86
C TRP A 322 15.27 -22.04 4.23
N ASN A 323 16.26 -22.76 4.79
CA ASN A 323 16.86 -22.41 6.09
C ASN A 323 17.67 -21.11 6.08
N ALA A 324 17.74 -20.43 4.95
CA ALA A 324 18.47 -19.19 4.81
C ALA A 324 17.59 -18.08 4.25
N PRO A 325 17.80 -16.84 4.62
CA PRO A 325 17.16 -15.70 4.01
C PRO A 325 17.55 -15.64 2.54
N LEU A 326 16.58 -15.37 1.72
CA LEU A 326 16.81 -15.00 0.35
C LEU A 326 17.14 -13.53 0.28
N ILE A 327 18.38 -13.20 0.58
CA ILE A 327 18.90 -11.91 0.20
C ILE A 327 19.36 -12.06 -1.24
N THR A 328 18.46 -11.76 -2.15
CA THR A 328 18.82 -11.59 -3.54
C THR A 328 19.93 -10.55 -3.62
N LYS A 329 21.02 -10.87 -4.29
CA LYS A 329 22.19 -9.98 -4.44
C LYS A 329 21.85 -8.78 -5.32
N VAL A 330 21.06 -7.88 -4.77
CA VAL A 330 20.64 -6.64 -5.44
C VAL A 330 21.79 -5.65 -5.39
N ASN A 331 22.07 -5.04 -6.54
CA ASN A 331 23.09 -4.00 -6.66
C ASN A 331 22.49 -2.80 -7.42
N GLY A 332 22.83 -1.62 -6.96
CA GLY A 332 22.43 -0.39 -7.62
C GLY A 332 21.89 0.68 -6.68
N VAL A 333 21.04 1.53 -7.21
CA VAL A 333 20.47 2.69 -6.52
C VAL A 333 18.96 2.63 -6.60
N PHE A 334 18.32 2.87 -5.47
CA PHE A 334 16.90 3.14 -5.38
C PHE A 334 16.73 4.63 -5.11
N ALA A 335 15.93 5.30 -5.93
CA ALA A 335 15.68 6.72 -5.76
C ALA A 335 14.20 7.02 -5.93
N GLY A 336 13.72 8.07 -5.25
CA GLY A 336 12.33 8.48 -5.33
C GLY A 336 12.02 9.63 -4.39
N THR A 337 10.78 10.06 -4.44
CA THR A 337 10.27 11.23 -3.70
C THR A 337 9.02 10.92 -2.89
N SER A 338 8.63 9.65 -2.81
CA SER A 338 7.39 9.20 -2.17
C SER A 338 7.56 7.87 -1.45
N ASN A 339 6.74 7.65 -0.43
CA ASN A 339 6.56 6.37 0.26
C ASN A 339 5.15 6.27 0.86
N HIS A 340 4.91 5.31 1.77
CA HIS A 340 3.61 5.15 2.44
C HIS A 340 3.10 6.39 3.15
N THR A 341 3.93 7.36 3.42
CA THR A 341 3.71 8.45 4.35
C THR A 341 3.60 9.79 3.69
N GLY A 342 3.90 9.81 2.43
CA GLY A 342 3.78 11.01 1.64
C GLY A 342 5.02 11.31 0.82
N SER A 343 5.16 12.58 0.44
CA SER A 343 6.25 13.06 -0.38
C SER A 343 7.36 13.69 0.47
N TYR A 344 8.59 13.45 0.09
CA TYR A 344 9.80 13.99 0.73
C TYR A 344 10.83 14.37 -0.34
N PRO A 345 11.82 15.23 -0.02
CA PRO A 345 12.91 15.54 -0.96
C PRO A 345 13.54 14.28 -1.52
N ARG A 346 13.93 14.31 -2.78
CA ARG A 346 14.49 13.12 -3.46
C ARG A 346 15.58 12.46 -2.62
N ILE A 347 15.44 11.16 -2.43
CA ILE A 347 16.38 10.28 -1.74
C ILE A 347 17.05 9.33 -2.74
N GLU A 348 18.29 8.95 -2.44
CA GLU A 348 18.99 7.83 -3.06
C GLU A 348 19.43 6.85 -1.98
N VAL A 349 19.12 5.58 -2.17
CA VAL A 349 19.56 4.48 -1.32
C VAL A 349 20.43 3.56 -2.15
N HIS A 350 21.70 3.53 -1.84
CA HIS A 350 22.68 2.68 -2.50
C HIS A 350 22.72 1.31 -1.85
N VAL A 351 22.63 0.27 -2.67
CA VAL A 351 22.57 -1.11 -2.22
C VAL A 351 23.67 -1.91 -2.92
N LYS A 352 24.37 -2.74 -2.13
CA LYS A 352 25.36 -3.68 -2.62
C LYS A 352 25.12 -5.06 -1.97
N ASP A 353 25.02 -6.08 -2.81
CA ASP A 353 24.76 -7.45 -2.38
C ASP A 353 23.54 -7.57 -1.45
N GLY A 354 22.48 -6.79 -1.72
CA GLY A 354 21.24 -6.76 -0.96
C GLY A 354 21.25 -5.84 0.27
N TYR A 355 22.39 -5.31 0.69
CA TYR A 355 22.51 -4.45 1.87
C TYR A 355 22.60 -2.97 1.51
N VAL A 356 21.95 -2.13 2.31
CA VAL A 356 22.07 -0.67 2.21
C VAL A 356 23.47 -0.24 2.64
N THR A 357 24.18 0.43 1.74
CA THR A 357 25.56 0.92 1.99
C THR A 357 25.62 2.42 2.22
N GLU A 358 24.70 3.18 1.60
CA GLU A 358 24.68 4.64 1.69
C GLU A 358 23.29 5.17 1.43
N VAL A 359 22.93 6.27 2.09
CA VAL A 359 21.70 7.05 1.85
C VAL A 359 22.07 8.49 1.60
N LYS A 360 21.61 9.07 0.47
CA LYS A 360 21.82 10.46 0.09
C LYS A 360 20.50 11.21 -0.04
N GLY A 361 20.50 12.51 0.22
CA GLY A 361 19.28 13.32 0.09
C GLY A 361 18.18 12.96 1.07
N GLY A 362 16.93 13.03 0.66
CA GLY A 362 15.76 12.61 1.45
C GLY A 362 15.32 13.60 2.52
N GLY A 363 15.92 14.80 2.61
CA GLY A 363 15.59 15.76 3.67
C GLY A 363 15.66 15.10 5.06
N THR A 364 14.73 15.45 5.95
CA THR A 364 14.67 14.88 7.31
C THR A 364 14.49 13.35 7.30
N TYR A 365 13.74 12.81 6.35
CA TYR A 365 13.58 11.36 6.20
C TYR A 365 14.93 10.67 5.95
N GLY A 366 15.70 11.18 4.99
CA GLY A 366 17.03 10.65 4.69
C GLY A 366 18.04 10.88 5.82
N GLU A 367 17.97 12.01 6.52
CA GLU A 367 18.82 12.28 7.68
C GLU A 367 18.59 11.30 8.82
N LEU A 368 17.32 11.00 9.10
CA LEU A 368 16.96 9.98 10.07
C LEU A 368 17.49 8.60 9.69
N TRP A 369 17.29 8.22 8.44
CA TRP A 369 17.79 6.94 7.95
C TRP A 369 19.30 6.84 8.12
N ARG A 370 20.04 7.87 7.71
CA ARG A 370 21.50 7.94 7.92
C ARG A 370 21.90 7.85 9.40
N GLU A 371 21.13 8.47 10.28
CA GLU A 371 21.41 8.40 11.71
C GLU A 371 21.22 6.98 12.25
N PHE A 372 20.13 6.30 11.88
CA PHE A 372 19.89 4.93 12.30
C PHE A 372 20.80 3.89 11.65
N LEU A 373 21.34 4.15 10.46
CA LEU A 373 22.41 3.32 9.89
C LEU A 373 23.65 3.26 10.79
N LYS A 374 23.84 4.26 11.66
CA LYS A 374 24.95 4.33 12.63
C LYS A 374 24.61 3.71 13.98
N TYR A 375 23.39 3.21 14.18
CA TYR A 375 23.00 2.61 15.45
C TYR A 375 23.74 1.29 15.66
N PRO A 376 24.70 1.20 16.62
CA PRO A 376 25.68 0.09 16.69
C PRO A 376 25.01 -1.26 16.81
N ARG A 377 24.08 -1.40 17.75
CA ARG A 377 23.42 -2.68 18.00
C ARG A 377 22.65 -3.23 16.80
N ILE A 378 22.13 -2.35 15.94
CA ILE A 378 21.42 -2.78 14.72
C ILE A 378 22.41 -3.40 13.73
N ASN A 379 23.60 -2.84 13.63
CA ASN A 379 24.58 -3.21 12.61
C ASN A 379 25.58 -4.29 13.04
N GLU A 380 25.67 -4.57 14.33
CA GLU A 380 26.62 -5.54 14.89
C GLU A 380 26.04 -6.94 15.11
N LEU A 381 24.70 -7.07 15.05
CA LEU A 381 24.01 -8.31 15.36
C LEU A 381 23.65 -9.10 14.09
N ASN A 382 23.78 -10.42 14.18
CA ASN A 382 23.27 -11.34 13.18
C ASN A 382 21.77 -11.55 13.39
N TYR A 383 20.96 -10.99 12.50
CA TYR A 383 19.53 -11.24 12.50
C TYR A 383 19.23 -12.69 12.10
N PRO A 384 18.12 -13.26 12.57
CA PRO A 384 17.72 -14.60 12.19
C PRO A 384 17.73 -14.77 10.67
N TYR A 385 18.32 -15.89 10.22
CA TYR A 385 18.43 -16.24 8.80
C TYR A 385 19.26 -15.26 7.93
N GLN A 386 20.10 -14.41 8.51
CA GLN A 386 21.01 -13.54 7.79
C GLN A 386 22.42 -14.12 7.81
N ASP A 387 23.14 -13.99 6.71
CA ASP A 387 24.52 -14.45 6.55
C ASP A 387 25.58 -13.42 7.02
N LYS A 388 25.13 -12.17 7.24
CA LYS A 388 25.96 -11.06 7.68
C LYS A 388 25.29 -10.28 8.81
N PRO A 389 26.05 -9.65 9.70
CA PRO A 389 25.52 -8.68 10.65
C PRO A 389 24.85 -7.51 9.94
N GLY A 390 23.88 -6.91 10.61
CA GLY A 390 23.23 -5.70 10.15
C GLY A 390 21.74 -5.88 9.90
N TYR A 391 21.05 -4.74 10.01
CA TYR A 391 19.60 -4.68 9.89
C TYR A 391 19.13 -4.21 8.49
N TRP A 392 19.95 -3.41 7.84
CA TRP A 392 19.55 -2.62 6.68
C TRP A 392 19.78 -3.38 5.38
N TRP A 393 18.80 -4.15 4.95
CA TRP A 393 18.80 -4.83 3.65
C TRP A 393 17.48 -4.58 2.93
N ILE A 394 17.49 -4.79 1.63
CA ILE A 394 16.23 -4.79 0.87
C ILE A 394 15.54 -6.14 1.07
N TYR A 395 14.29 -6.08 1.45
CA TYR A 395 13.51 -7.30 1.73
C TYR A 395 12.19 -7.34 0.97
N GLU A 396 11.73 -6.24 0.42
CA GLU A 396 10.41 -6.15 -0.20
C GLU A 396 10.44 -5.38 -1.51
N ALA A 397 9.77 -5.96 -2.52
CA ALA A 397 9.37 -5.30 -3.74
C ALA A 397 7.88 -5.58 -3.95
N GLY A 398 7.04 -4.65 -3.56
CA GLY A 398 5.60 -4.79 -3.66
C GLY A 398 5.03 -4.06 -4.87
N LEU A 399 4.48 -4.82 -5.81
CA LEU A 399 3.86 -4.30 -7.03
C LEU A 399 2.37 -4.05 -6.81
N GLY A 400 1.93 -2.83 -7.05
CA GLY A 400 0.51 -2.51 -7.20
C GLY A 400 -0.04 -3.08 -8.52
N THR A 401 -1.25 -3.63 -8.45
CA THR A 401 -1.84 -4.34 -9.60
C THR A 401 -3.22 -3.86 -10.00
N ASN A 402 -3.81 -2.90 -9.30
CA ASN A 402 -5.15 -2.41 -9.62
C ASN A 402 -5.10 -1.02 -10.27
N PRO A 403 -5.56 -0.87 -11.54
CA PRO A 403 -5.45 0.38 -12.30
C PRO A 403 -6.40 1.48 -11.81
N LYS A 404 -7.25 1.19 -10.83
CA LYS A 404 -8.25 2.12 -10.29
C LYS A 404 -7.85 2.75 -8.95
N PHE A 405 -6.74 2.33 -8.36
CA PHE A 405 -6.15 3.05 -7.24
C PHE A 405 -5.48 4.35 -7.68
N PHE A 406 -5.41 5.29 -6.78
CA PHE A 406 -4.76 6.59 -7.00
C PHE A 406 -4.21 7.13 -5.68
N LYS A 407 -3.27 8.07 -5.76
CA LYS A 407 -2.82 8.83 -4.59
C LYS A 407 -3.93 9.76 -4.15
N ARG A 408 -4.44 9.55 -2.96
CA ARG A 408 -5.56 10.34 -2.44
C ARG A 408 -5.08 11.74 -2.04
N PRO A 409 -5.90 12.78 -2.31
CA PRO A 409 -5.59 14.14 -1.90
C PRO A 409 -5.45 14.32 -0.38
N ASP A 410 -6.20 13.53 0.38
CA ASP A 410 -6.24 13.60 1.84
C ASP A 410 -5.26 12.64 2.54
N GLU A 411 -4.52 11.82 1.81
CA GLU A 411 -3.56 10.86 2.39
C GLU A 411 -2.49 11.52 3.24
N ASN A 412 -2.07 12.70 2.82
CA ASN A 412 -1.13 13.49 3.60
C ASN A 412 -1.74 14.07 4.89
N LEU A 413 -3.06 14.11 5.01
CA LEU A 413 -3.76 14.51 6.22
C LEU A 413 -4.02 13.33 7.17
N VAL A 414 -4.05 12.13 6.63
CA VAL A 414 -4.45 10.91 7.36
C VAL A 414 -3.30 9.94 7.59
N GLY A 415 -2.15 10.20 7.00
CA GLY A 415 -0.91 9.46 7.27
C GLY A 415 -0.90 8.01 6.83
N ASN A 416 -1.55 7.66 5.72
CA ASN A 416 -1.45 6.31 5.21
C ASN A 416 -1.70 6.24 3.70
N ASN A 417 -0.63 6.26 2.93
CA ASN A 417 -0.66 6.22 1.47
C ASN A 417 -0.76 4.78 0.91
N LEU A 418 -1.61 3.96 1.50
CA LEU A 418 -1.81 2.58 1.05
C LEU A 418 -2.43 2.51 -0.34
N SER A 419 -3.10 3.56 -0.78
CA SER A 419 -3.75 3.60 -2.09
C SER A 419 -2.74 3.77 -3.21
N GLU A 420 -1.76 4.65 -3.08
CA GLU A 420 -0.71 4.86 -4.08
C GLU A 420 0.03 3.57 -4.41
N ARG A 421 0.49 2.82 -3.40
CA ARG A 421 1.24 1.59 -3.59
C ARG A 421 0.45 0.46 -4.26
N ASN A 422 -0.88 0.53 -4.24
CA ASN A 422 -1.74 -0.47 -4.85
C ASN A 422 -2.10 -0.13 -6.31
N ASN A 423 -1.75 1.07 -6.79
CA ASN A 423 -1.94 1.46 -8.19
C ASN A 423 -1.10 0.56 -9.10
N ALA A 424 -1.68 0.15 -10.23
CA ALA A 424 -1.01 -0.72 -11.16
C ALA A 424 0.30 -0.10 -11.68
N GLY A 425 1.38 -0.86 -11.64
CA GLY A 425 2.69 -0.41 -12.09
C GLY A 425 3.52 0.35 -11.06
N VAL A 426 2.96 0.72 -9.92
CA VAL A 426 3.73 1.28 -8.80
C VAL A 426 4.42 0.16 -8.03
N ILE A 427 5.72 0.31 -7.77
CA ILE A 427 6.43 -0.55 -6.84
C ILE A 427 6.81 0.24 -5.60
N HIS A 428 6.56 -0.36 -4.44
CA HIS A 428 7.18 0.06 -3.20
C HIS A 428 8.31 -0.91 -2.81
N TRP A 429 9.42 -0.32 -2.46
CA TRP A 429 10.62 -1.03 -2.00
C TRP A 429 10.71 -0.91 -0.49
N GLY A 430 10.92 -2.01 0.20
CA GLY A 430 11.08 -2.04 1.64
C GLY A 430 12.51 -2.38 2.05
N PHE A 431 13.03 -1.64 3.03
CA PHE A 431 14.40 -1.75 3.54
C PHE A 431 14.39 -1.89 5.06
N GLY A 432 15.29 -2.71 5.56
CA GLY A 432 15.40 -3.01 6.98
C GLY A 432 15.01 -4.45 7.29
N GLY A 433 14.99 -4.81 8.57
CA GLY A 433 14.55 -6.14 8.98
C GLY A 433 13.04 -6.29 8.89
N SER A 434 12.57 -7.41 8.36
CA SER A 434 11.17 -7.77 8.40
C SER A 434 10.90 -8.71 9.56
N VAL A 435 10.12 -8.27 10.53
CA VAL A 435 9.54 -9.18 11.52
C VAL A 435 8.16 -9.57 11.04
N VAL A 436 8.05 -10.75 10.47
CA VAL A 436 6.75 -11.27 10.11
C VAL A 436 6.13 -11.99 11.29
N HIS A 437 5.04 -11.46 11.70
CA HIS A 437 4.18 -12.07 12.69
C HIS A 437 2.97 -12.66 11.97
N ASP A 438 2.94 -13.98 11.82
CA ASP A 438 1.72 -14.70 11.53
C ASP A 438 1.04 -15.03 12.85
N PRO A 439 -0.05 -14.34 13.23
CA PRO A 439 -0.74 -14.62 14.50
C PRO A 439 -1.35 -16.01 14.55
N ASP A 440 -1.54 -16.64 13.41
CA ASP A 440 -2.12 -17.99 13.31
C ASP A 440 -1.02 -19.08 13.37
N LYS A 441 0.26 -18.68 13.25
CA LYS A 441 1.43 -19.57 13.32
C LYS A 441 2.55 -18.97 14.18
N PRO A 442 2.30 -18.76 15.47
CA PRO A 442 3.25 -18.06 16.35
C PRO A 442 4.61 -18.76 16.47
N GLU A 443 4.64 -20.07 16.37
CA GLU A 443 5.88 -20.85 16.49
C GLU A 443 6.82 -20.63 15.30
N GLU A 444 6.29 -20.49 14.11
CA GLU A 444 7.10 -20.24 12.91
C GLU A 444 7.71 -18.82 12.90
N SER A 445 7.02 -17.89 13.55
CA SER A 445 7.45 -16.48 13.67
C SER A 445 8.32 -16.22 14.89
N LYS A 446 8.52 -17.21 15.77
CA LYS A 446 9.11 -17.04 17.10
C LYS A 446 10.53 -16.46 17.06
N ALA A 447 11.37 -16.95 16.17
CA ALA A 447 12.73 -16.44 16.05
C ALA A 447 12.77 -14.94 15.70
N TRP A 448 11.88 -14.48 14.83
CA TRP A 448 11.74 -13.10 14.41
C TRP A 448 11.12 -12.18 15.48
N ILE A 449 10.28 -12.74 16.35
CA ILE A 449 9.65 -12.02 17.46
C ILE A 449 10.59 -11.92 18.65
N ASP A 450 11.23 -13.02 19.00
CA ASP A 450 12.06 -13.12 20.20
C ASP A 450 13.40 -12.37 20.03
N PHE A 451 14.01 -12.43 18.85
CA PHE A 451 15.30 -11.80 18.63
C PHE A 451 15.31 -10.27 18.81
N PRO A 452 14.42 -9.51 18.18
CA PRO A 452 14.32 -8.08 18.41
C PRO A 452 14.01 -7.75 19.86
N LYS A 453 13.09 -8.51 20.47
CA LYS A 453 12.69 -8.31 21.87
C LYS A 453 13.83 -8.52 22.84
N GLN A 454 14.63 -9.60 22.68
CA GLN A 454 15.77 -9.91 23.53
C GLN A 454 16.90 -8.90 23.38
N ASN A 455 17.03 -8.29 22.22
CA ASN A 455 18.11 -7.37 21.91
C ASN A 455 17.70 -5.88 21.96
N GLY A 456 16.44 -5.56 22.28
CA GLY A 456 15.95 -4.18 22.30
C GLY A 456 16.02 -3.49 20.94
N LEU A 457 15.71 -4.23 19.86
CA LEU A 457 15.89 -3.82 18.49
C LEU A 457 14.54 -3.46 17.83
N PRO A 458 14.59 -2.82 16.67
CA PRO A 458 13.41 -2.65 15.84
C PRO A 458 12.72 -3.98 15.57
N LYS A 459 11.41 -4.02 15.75
CA LYS A 459 10.57 -5.22 15.52
C LYS A 459 10.05 -5.32 14.09
N ASP A 460 10.09 -4.24 13.34
CA ASP A 460 9.55 -4.16 12.00
C ASP A 460 10.37 -3.18 11.13
N HIS A 461 10.05 -3.16 9.87
CA HIS A 461 10.73 -2.40 8.86
C HIS A 461 9.74 -1.46 8.21
N TRP A 462 10.09 -0.21 8.08
CA TRP A 462 9.17 0.77 7.51
C TRP A 462 9.85 1.80 6.61
N TRP A 463 11.09 1.53 6.25
CA TRP A 463 11.79 2.40 5.32
C TRP A 463 11.41 2.00 3.90
N HIS A 464 10.66 2.87 3.23
CA HIS A 464 10.14 2.59 1.92
C HIS A 464 10.47 3.70 0.92
N ILE A 465 10.59 3.30 -0.33
CA ILE A 465 10.62 4.18 -1.49
C ILE A 465 9.58 3.67 -2.48
N HIS A 466 8.76 4.57 -3.03
CA HIS A 466 7.86 4.25 -4.11
C HIS A 466 8.44 4.73 -5.43
N ASN A 467 8.45 3.87 -6.44
CA ASN A 467 8.69 4.25 -7.82
C ASN A 467 7.35 4.26 -8.56
N LEU A 468 7.04 5.41 -9.13
CA LEU A 468 5.73 5.70 -9.74
C LEU A 468 5.77 5.57 -11.26
N LEU A 469 6.94 5.75 -11.88
CA LEU A 469 7.16 5.71 -13.33
C LEU A 469 8.25 4.70 -13.71
N LEU A 470 8.34 3.62 -12.94
CA LEU A 470 9.35 2.58 -13.10
C LEU A 470 9.19 1.81 -14.40
N THR A 471 10.32 1.43 -14.98
CA THR A 471 10.40 0.32 -15.93
C THR A 471 11.04 -0.87 -15.22
N TYR A 472 10.34 -2.01 -15.20
CA TYR A 472 10.79 -3.25 -14.58
C TYR A 472 10.74 -4.35 -15.60
N ARG A 473 11.88 -4.97 -15.89
CA ARG A 473 11.98 -6.04 -16.87
C ARG A 473 12.72 -7.25 -16.32
N VAL A 474 12.33 -8.41 -16.79
CA VAL A 474 12.89 -9.71 -16.40
C VAL A 474 13.47 -10.42 -17.61
N HIS A 475 14.64 -10.98 -17.44
CA HIS A 475 15.25 -11.85 -18.45
C HIS A 475 14.71 -13.27 -18.32
N VAL A 476 14.37 -13.88 -19.44
CA VAL A 476 13.81 -15.24 -19.47
C VAL A 476 14.95 -16.26 -19.38
N ARG A 477 14.93 -17.05 -18.34
CA ARG A 477 15.91 -18.11 -18.04
C ARG A 477 16.12 -19.04 -19.23
N GLY A 478 17.37 -19.37 -19.51
CA GLY A 478 17.75 -20.28 -20.61
C GLY A 478 17.73 -19.66 -22.00
N THR A 479 17.41 -18.39 -22.12
CA THR A 479 17.52 -17.65 -23.39
C THR A 479 18.76 -16.77 -23.40
N LYS A 480 19.20 -16.35 -24.58
CA LYS A 480 20.37 -15.47 -24.70
C LYS A 480 20.01 -13.99 -24.38
N ASN A 481 18.92 -13.50 -24.94
CA ASN A 481 18.56 -12.07 -24.88
C ASN A 481 17.03 -11.83 -24.86
N SER A 482 16.24 -12.76 -24.31
CA SER A 482 14.79 -12.56 -24.21
C SER A 482 14.43 -11.86 -22.92
N TRP A 483 13.88 -10.66 -23.02
CA TRP A 483 13.41 -9.86 -21.93
C TRP A 483 11.90 -9.66 -22.00
N LEU A 484 11.23 -9.78 -20.87
CA LEU A 484 9.82 -9.42 -20.70
C LEU A 484 9.75 -8.16 -19.85
N THR A 485 9.02 -7.17 -20.33
CA THR A 485 8.75 -5.96 -19.57
C THR A 485 7.46 -6.15 -18.77
N ILE A 486 7.56 -6.13 -17.47
CA ILE A 486 6.43 -6.25 -16.54
C ILE A 486 5.77 -4.89 -16.33
N ILE A 487 6.60 -3.88 -16.11
CA ILE A 487 6.17 -2.48 -15.96
C ILE A 487 6.90 -1.67 -17.01
N ASP A 488 6.18 -0.86 -17.73
CA ASP A 488 6.70 0.03 -18.76
C ASP A 488 6.34 1.47 -18.42
N LYS A 489 7.31 2.23 -17.86
CA LYS A 489 7.12 3.64 -17.47
C LYS A 489 5.91 3.88 -16.55
N GLY A 490 5.73 3.00 -15.58
CA GLY A 490 4.64 3.07 -14.61
C GLY A 490 3.38 2.33 -15.03
N GLU A 491 3.28 1.82 -16.25
CA GLU A 491 2.12 1.04 -16.71
C GLU A 491 2.37 -0.47 -16.58
N LEU A 492 1.43 -1.19 -16.01
CA LEU A 492 1.48 -2.66 -15.93
C LEU A 492 1.14 -3.27 -17.30
N THR A 493 2.13 -3.89 -17.95
CA THR A 493 1.99 -4.40 -19.32
C THR A 493 0.95 -5.50 -19.48
N ALA A 494 0.64 -6.24 -18.41
CA ALA A 494 -0.42 -7.24 -18.40
C ALA A 494 -1.76 -6.70 -18.91
N TYR A 495 -2.08 -5.44 -18.65
CA TYR A 495 -3.33 -4.81 -19.09
C TYR A 495 -3.41 -4.54 -20.59
N ARG A 496 -2.30 -4.67 -21.31
CA ARG A 496 -2.26 -4.59 -22.78
C ARG A 496 -2.65 -5.91 -23.45
N SER A 497 -2.80 -7.00 -22.69
CA SER A 497 -3.11 -8.34 -23.21
C SER A 497 -4.47 -8.40 -23.89
N PRO A 498 -4.56 -9.01 -25.10
CA PRO A 498 -5.85 -9.23 -25.76
C PRO A 498 -6.85 -10.04 -24.93
N GLU A 499 -6.36 -10.98 -24.12
CA GLU A 499 -7.21 -11.82 -23.26
C GLU A 499 -7.84 -11.00 -22.14
N LEU A 500 -7.06 -10.12 -21.48
CA LEU A 500 -7.60 -9.22 -20.47
C LEU A 500 -8.62 -8.26 -21.10
N ARG A 501 -8.35 -7.74 -22.29
CA ARG A 501 -9.30 -6.89 -23.01
C ARG A 501 -10.60 -7.61 -23.33
N ALA A 502 -10.52 -8.87 -23.79
CA ALA A 502 -11.67 -9.71 -24.03
C ALA A 502 -12.46 -10.00 -22.74
N LEU A 503 -11.79 -10.26 -21.63
CA LEU A 503 -12.44 -10.48 -20.33
C LEU A 503 -13.09 -9.19 -19.84
N ALA A 504 -12.39 -8.06 -19.91
CA ALA A 504 -12.87 -6.75 -19.48
C ALA A 504 -14.12 -6.29 -20.24
N SER A 505 -14.28 -6.69 -21.53
CA SER A 505 -15.46 -6.34 -22.34
C SER A 505 -16.79 -6.84 -21.75
N ARG A 506 -16.74 -7.82 -20.84
CA ARG A 506 -17.92 -8.31 -20.10
C ARG A 506 -18.45 -7.28 -19.08
N TYR A 507 -17.60 -6.32 -18.68
CA TYR A 507 -17.88 -5.34 -17.63
C TYR A 507 -18.04 -3.92 -18.16
N GLY A 508 -17.67 -3.67 -19.41
CA GLY A 508 -17.75 -2.37 -20.05
C GLY A 508 -16.78 -2.20 -21.20
N ASP A 509 -16.52 -0.96 -21.60
CA ASP A 509 -15.44 -0.69 -22.56
C ASP A 509 -14.09 -1.12 -21.95
N PRO A 510 -13.34 -2.00 -22.60
CA PRO A 510 -12.04 -2.47 -22.09
C PRO A 510 -11.07 -1.33 -21.80
N SER A 511 -11.13 -0.23 -22.53
CA SER A 511 -10.27 0.93 -22.31
C SER A 511 -10.63 1.67 -21.01
N ASP A 512 -11.92 1.70 -20.66
CA ASP A 512 -12.39 2.26 -19.38
C ASP A 512 -12.13 1.30 -18.22
N VAL A 513 -12.34 0.00 -18.41
CA VAL A 513 -12.15 -1.01 -17.36
C VAL A 513 -10.68 -1.15 -17.00
N LEU A 514 -9.80 -1.29 -18.00
CA LEU A 514 -8.37 -1.57 -17.81
C LEU A 514 -7.50 -0.30 -17.71
N GLY A 515 -7.99 0.84 -18.17
CA GLY A 515 -7.23 2.09 -18.17
C GLY A 515 -6.90 2.54 -16.75
N GLU A 516 -5.72 3.06 -16.57
CA GLU A 516 -5.29 3.62 -15.30
C GLU A 516 -6.06 4.91 -14.99
N ASP A 517 -6.58 5.01 -13.78
CA ASP A 517 -7.30 6.21 -13.34
C ASP A 517 -6.33 7.30 -12.85
N TRP A 518 -5.10 6.95 -12.52
CA TRP A 518 -4.13 7.88 -12.00
C TRP A 518 -2.75 7.67 -12.62
N VAL A 519 -2.14 8.79 -13.01
CA VAL A 519 -0.72 8.88 -13.35
C VAL A 519 -0.14 10.03 -12.55
N PRO A 520 0.99 9.87 -11.87
CA PRO A 520 1.58 10.91 -11.03
C PRO A 520 1.90 12.18 -11.82
N HIS A 521 1.88 13.32 -11.14
CA HIS A 521 2.26 14.61 -11.70
C HIS A 521 3.68 14.97 -11.24
N ILE A 522 4.67 14.72 -12.07
CA ILE A 522 6.08 14.95 -11.75
C ILE A 522 6.65 15.98 -12.72
N PRO A 523 6.81 17.25 -12.27
CA PRO A 523 7.39 18.30 -13.09
C PRO A 523 8.78 17.94 -13.62
N GLY A 524 9.01 18.23 -14.91
CA GLY A 524 10.27 17.93 -15.59
C GLY A 524 10.43 16.48 -16.06
N ILE A 525 9.49 15.58 -15.70
CA ILE A 525 9.43 14.20 -16.20
C ILE A 525 8.23 14.02 -17.12
N ASN A 526 7.02 14.10 -16.59
CA ASN A 526 5.79 13.90 -17.35
C ASN A 526 4.84 15.10 -17.30
N ALA A 527 5.22 16.15 -16.60
CA ALA A 527 4.51 17.42 -16.51
C ALA A 527 5.46 18.60 -16.79
N PRO A 528 4.93 19.77 -17.20
CA PRO A 528 5.73 20.97 -17.33
C PRO A 528 6.40 21.36 -16.01
N GLY A 529 7.65 21.85 -16.09
CA GLY A 529 8.43 22.31 -14.94
C GLY A 529 9.86 21.82 -14.97
N LYS A 530 10.54 21.96 -13.83
CA LYS A 530 11.92 21.51 -13.64
C LYS A 530 11.97 20.45 -12.56
N TYR A 531 12.55 19.31 -12.89
CA TYR A 531 12.65 18.19 -11.97
C TYR A 531 13.48 18.52 -10.72
N GLU A 532 14.55 19.30 -10.89
CA GLU A 532 15.43 19.69 -9.78
C GLU A 532 14.71 20.57 -8.74
N GLU A 533 13.72 21.35 -9.16
CA GLU A 533 12.87 22.14 -8.25
C GLU A 533 11.86 21.24 -7.54
N TYR A 534 11.23 20.35 -8.28
CA TYR A 534 10.33 19.34 -7.73
C TYR A 534 11.05 18.44 -6.71
N ALA A 535 12.20 17.92 -7.07
CA ALA A 535 12.96 16.97 -6.24
C ALA A 535 13.39 17.54 -4.87
N LYS A 536 13.47 18.87 -4.74
CA LYS A 536 13.78 19.55 -3.46
C LYS A 536 12.56 19.65 -2.55
N ASP A 537 11.36 19.78 -3.10
CA ASP A 537 10.11 19.94 -2.35
C ASP A 537 8.92 19.34 -3.13
N PRO A 538 8.86 17.99 -3.25
CA PRO A 538 7.74 17.31 -3.92
C PRO A 538 6.41 17.56 -3.24
N TRP A 539 6.44 17.78 -1.91
CA TRP A 539 5.27 18.09 -1.11
C TRP A 539 4.53 19.34 -1.60
N ARG A 540 5.25 20.40 -1.95
CA ARG A 540 4.67 21.63 -2.48
C ARG A 540 3.89 21.36 -3.76
N THR A 541 4.51 20.65 -4.71
CA THR A 541 3.86 20.29 -5.97
C THR A 541 2.61 19.45 -5.72
N PHE A 542 2.73 18.42 -4.87
CA PHE A 542 1.61 17.58 -4.52
C PHE A 542 0.46 18.38 -3.88
N SER A 543 0.77 19.26 -2.93
CA SER A 543 -0.20 20.13 -2.27
C SER A 543 -0.94 21.05 -3.26
N ASP A 544 -0.21 21.61 -4.21
CA ASP A 544 -0.81 22.49 -5.22
C ASP A 544 -1.70 21.72 -6.22
N VAL A 545 -1.28 20.52 -6.62
CA VAL A 545 -2.11 19.61 -7.43
C VAL A 545 -3.38 19.24 -6.68
N MET A 546 -3.27 18.91 -5.38
CA MET A 546 -4.43 18.57 -4.56
C MET A 546 -5.43 19.72 -4.43
N LYS A 547 -4.96 20.95 -4.23
CA LYS A 547 -5.82 22.14 -4.22
C LYS A 547 -6.59 22.31 -5.54
N LYS A 548 -5.93 22.08 -6.68
CA LYS A 548 -6.59 22.11 -7.99
C LYS A 548 -7.64 21.00 -8.17
N ILE A 549 -7.34 19.79 -7.67
CA ILE A 549 -8.29 18.67 -7.69
C ILE A 549 -9.51 19.01 -6.83
N GLU A 550 -9.29 19.51 -5.61
CA GLU A 550 -10.37 19.92 -4.70
C GLU A 550 -11.21 21.07 -5.26
N ALA A 551 -10.61 21.99 -5.98
CA ALA A 551 -11.30 23.07 -6.68
C ALA A 551 -11.97 22.61 -7.99
N GLY A 552 -11.75 21.39 -8.45
CA GLY A 552 -12.25 20.89 -9.73
C GLY A 552 -11.58 21.51 -10.96
N THR A 553 -10.43 22.17 -10.79
CA THR A 553 -9.73 22.95 -11.83
C THR A 553 -8.44 22.29 -12.32
N TYR A 554 -8.16 21.06 -11.88
CA TYR A 554 -6.98 20.34 -12.31
C TYR A 554 -6.97 20.10 -13.83
N GLU A 555 -5.94 20.51 -14.52
CA GLU A 555 -5.85 20.50 -15.98
C GLU A 555 -5.76 19.11 -16.61
N TYR A 556 -5.35 18.11 -15.84
CA TYR A 556 -5.21 16.72 -16.28
C TYR A 556 -6.35 15.83 -15.81
N PHE A 557 -7.50 16.38 -15.49
CA PHE A 557 -8.71 15.58 -15.40
C PHE A 557 -9.00 14.93 -16.74
N TYR A 558 -9.05 13.61 -16.78
CA TYR A 558 -9.49 12.95 -18.00
C TYR A 558 -10.96 12.52 -17.91
N PRO A 559 -11.72 12.66 -18.99
CA PRO A 559 -13.09 12.20 -19.00
C PRO A 559 -13.12 10.67 -19.04
N VAL A 560 -13.92 10.08 -18.16
CA VAL A 560 -14.33 8.68 -18.34
C VAL A 560 -15.22 8.67 -19.57
N VAL A 561 -14.80 7.99 -20.63
CA VAL A 561 -15.60 7.85 -21.85
C VAL A 561 -16.86 7.07 -21.48
N ARG A 562 -18.01 7.74 -21.51
CA ARG A 562 -19.28 7.02 -21.38
C ARG A 562 -19.48 6.25 -22.68
N PRO A 563 -19.87 4.95 -22.64
CA PRO A 563 -20.28 4.25 -23.84
C PRO A 563 -21.35 5.08 -24.54
N LYS A 564 -21.19 5.33 -25.82
CA LYS A 564 -22.30 5.85 -26.62
C LYS A 564 -23.42 4.81 -26.49
N LYS A 565 -24.60 5.27 -26.05
CA LYS A 565 -25.79 4.43 -25.92
C LYS A 565 -26.13 3.81 -27.26
#